data_f0a7393c122fc9b1a11876ddb0f613b2
#
_entry.id   f0a7393c122fc9b1a11876ddb0f613b2
#
_cell.length_a   1.000
_cell.length_b   1.000
_cell.length_c   1.000
_cell.angle_alpha   90.00
_cell.angle_beta   90.00
_cell.angle_gamma   90.00
#
_symmetry.space_group_name_H-M   'P 1'
#
loop_
_entity.id
_entity.type
_entity.pdbx_description
1 polymer ?
#
loop_
_entity_poly.entity_id
_entity_poly.type
_entity_poly.pdbx_seq_one_letter_code
_entity_poly.pdbx_strand_id
1 'polypeptide(L)'
;FRWRIAPWRTSGAEWSSLGRLFLWFTWPAWPFVLWTLWSWRRQLLSLRQQRHLGLPLAIASVPLLGTLLTLAGDRALLLALPALAALAALALPTFSRSVSALIDWFTVLFFTGWTLVIWVVWVAMETGVPAKPAANVARLAPGFDPVFQWPAFVAALLGTLAWWLLRRI
;
A
#
# COMPACT_ATOMS: atom_id res chain seq x y z
N PHE A 1 21.71 14.30 3.90
CA PHE A 1 20.31 14.24 4.39
C PHE A 1 20.12 15.35 5.41
N ARG A 2 19.41 16.42 5.05
CA ARG A 2 19.01 17.46 6.00
C ARG A 2 17.57 17.15 6.44
N TRP A 3 17.40 16.71 7.66
CA TRP A 3 16.09 16.67 8.33
C TRP A 3 15.63 18.11 8.53
N ARG A 4 14.64 18.54 7.76
CA ARG A 4 13.98 19.82 8.02
C ARG A 4 12.79 19.53 8.93
N ILE A 5 12.86 19.97 10.16
CA ILE A 5 11.67 20.09 11.01
C ILE A 5 10.79 21.13 10.33
N ALA A 6 9.56 20.75 9.99
CA ALA A 6 8.63 21.64 9.32
C ALA A 6 8.41 22.89 10.18
N PRO A 7 8.57 24.11 9.65
CA PRO A 7 8.14 25.29 10.36
C PRO A 7 6.62 25.18 10.57
N TRP A 8 6.13 25.55 11.75
CA TRP A 8 4.71 25.51 12.16
C TRP A 8 3.75 26.33 11.24
N ARG A 9 4.26 26.98 10.21
CA ARG A 9 3.53 27.71 9.19
C ARG A 9 3.59 26.92 7.88
N THR A 10 2.79 25.87 7.78
CA THR A 10 2.55 25.17 6.53
C THR A 10 1.42 25.85 5.77
N SER A 11 1.61 26.05 4.46
CA SER A 11 0.56 26.60 3.60
C SER A 11 -0.58 25.59 3.43
N GLY A 12 -1.82 26.06 3.16
CA GLY A 12 -2.94 25.16 2.89
C GLY A 12 -2.68 24.17 1.73
N ALA A 13 -1.82 24.55 0.78
CA ALA A 13 -1.38 23.70 -0.32
C ALA A 13 -0.54 22.49 0.17
N GLU A 14 0.30 22.66 1.18
CA GLU A 14 1.11 21.58 1.76
C GLU A 14 0.22 20.58 2.52
N TRP A 15 -0.77 21.07 3.27
CA TRP A 15 -1.74 20.21 3.93
C TRP A 15 -2.59 19.39 2.95
N SER A 16 -3.00 20.00 1.84
CA SER A 16 -3.75 19.26 0.80
C SER A 16 -2.89 18.22 0.10
N SER A 17 -1.60 18.49 -0.11
CA SER A 17 -0.66 17.53 -0.70
C SER A 17 -0.39 16.35 0.25
N LEU A 18 -0.22 16.61 1.54
CA LEU A 18 -0.10 15.57 2.57
C LEU A 18 -1.38 14.72 2.66
N GLY A 19 -2.54 15.37 2.70
CA GLY A 19 -3.83 14.64 2.72
C GLY A 19 -3.98 13.71 1.51
N ARG A 20 -3.62 14.20 0.31
CA ARG A 20 -3.62 13.39 -0.91
C ARG A 20 -2.62 12.24 -0.83
N LEU A 21 -1.40 12.50 -0.33
CA LEU A 21 -0.38 11.48 -0.12
C LEU A 21 -0.91 10.38 0.82
N PHE A 22 -1.45 10.75 1.98
CA PHE A 22 -2.03 9.77 2.92
C PHE A 22 -3.15 8.95 2.28
N LEU A 23 -4.10 9.59 1.61
CA LEU A 23 -5.23 8.91 0.99
C LEU A 23 -4.81 7.94 -0.11
N TRP A 24 -3.89 8.34 -0.98
CA TRP A 24 -3.44 7.50 -2.09
C TRP A 24 -2.47 6.40 -1.65
N PHE A 25 -1.52 6.76 -0.78
CA PHE A 25 -0.46 5.84 -0.39
C PHE A 25 -0.95 4.72 0.54
N THR A 26 -1.89 5.02 1.42
CA THR A 26 -2.46 4.02 2.35
C THR A 26 -3.70 3.31 1.80
N TRP A 27 -4.09 3.62 0.56
CA TRP A 27 -5.16 2.87 -0.10
C TRP A 27 -4.72 1.43 -0.41
N PRO A 28 -5.59 0.40 -0.22
CA PRO A 28 -6.95 0.42 0.32
C PRO A 28 -7.03 0.20 1.85
N ALA A 29 -5.92 0.27 2.58
CA ALA A 29 -5.88 -0.09 4.00
C ALA A 29 -6.64 0.90 4.90
N TRP A 30 -6.58 2.22 4.63
CA TRP A 30 -7.14 3.23 5.53
C TRP A 30 -8.65 3.11 5.79
N PRO A 31 -9.54 2.76 4.82
CA PRO A 31 -10.96 2.59 5.12
C PRO A 31 -11.21 1.43 6.09
N PHE A 32 -10.45 0.34 5.94
CA PHE A 32 -10.53 -0.82 6.84
C PHE A 32 -10.01 -0.50 8.23
N VAL A 33 -8.92 0.27 8.33
CA VAL A 33 -8.38 0.74 9.61
C VAL A 33 -9.40 1.62 10.33
N LEU A 34 -10.02 2.57 9.64
CA LEU A 34 -11.09 3.39 10.22
C LEU A 34 -12.27 2.54 10.69
N TRP A 35 -12.67 1.56 9.90
CA TRP A 35 -13.72 0.62 10.30
C TRP A 35 -13.33 -0.19 11.53
N THR A 36 -12.09 -0.69 11.60
CA THR A 36 -11.57 -1.39 12.78
C THR A 36 -11.64 -0.49 14.01
N LEU A 37 -11.12 0.74 13.92
CA LEU A 37 -11.17 1.68 15.04
C LEU A 37 -12.60 1.99 15.48
N TRP A 38 -13.53 2.13 14.54
CA TRP A 38 -14.95 2.34 14.85
C TRP A 38 -15.60 1.11 15.50
N SER A 39 -15.41 -0.07 14.93
CA SER A 39 -16.01 -1.32 15.41
C SER A 39 -15.50 -1.69 16.81
N TRP A 40 -14.21 -1.45 17.06
CA TRP A 40 -13.54 -1.81 18.30
C TRP A 40 -13.35 -0.62 19.25
N ARG A 41 -14.07 0.50 19.04
CA ARG A 41 -13.90 1.74 19.81
C ARG A 41 -14.02 1.58 21.32
N ARG A 42 -14.87 0.67 21.78
CA ARG A 42 -15.02 0.39 23.24
C ARG A 42 -13.78 -0.30 23.81
N GLN A 43 -13.14 -1.13 23.03
CA GLN A 43 -11.94 -1.87 23.43
C GLN A 43 -10.68 -1.01 23.31
N LEU A 44 -10.71 0.06 22.49
CA LEU A 44 -9.63 1.05 22.44
C LEU A 44 -9.44 1.79 23.77
N LEU A 45 -10.46 1.87 24.62
CA LEU A 45 -10.35 2.43 25.95
C LEU A 45 -9.53 1.54 26.91
N SER A 46 -9.35 0.27 26.59
CA SER A 46 -8.58 -0.72 27.33
C SER A 46 -7.38 -1.27 26.55
N LEU A 47 -6.66 -0.42 25.82
CA LEU A 47 -5.55 -0.81 24.92
C LEU A 47 -4.46 -1.66 25.61
N ARG A 48 -4.22 -1.43 26.91
CA ARG A 48 -3.25 -2.20 27.70
C ARG A 48 -3.62 -3.69 27.80
N GLN A 49 -4.91 -4.01 27.80
CA GLN A 49 -5.41 -5.39 27.88
C GLN A 49 -5.54 -6.02 26.49
N GLN A 50 -5.66 -5.20 25.44
CA GLN A 50 -5.91 -5.62 24.05
C GLN A 50 -4.65 -5.45 23.18
N ARG A 51 -3.61 -6.25 23.46
CA ARG A 51 -2.30 -6.16 22.76
C ARG A 51 -2.39 -6.29 21.24
N HIS A 52 -3.33 -7.07 20.73
CA HIS A 52 -3.54 -7.28 19.30
C HIS A 52 -4.03 -6.02 18.55
N LEU A 53 -4.68 -5.07 19.24
CA LEU A 53 -5.04 -3.76 18.69
C LEU A 53 -4.00 -2.69 19.03
N GLY A 54 -3.54 -2.68 20.27
CA GLY A 54 -2.64 -1.64 20.79
C GLY A 54 -1.28 -1.65 20.13
N LEU A 55 -0.71 -2.84 19.85
CA LEU A 55 0.62 -2.95 19.30
C LEU A 55 0.69 -2.49 17.84
N PRO A 56 -0.17 -2.95 16.90
CA PRO A 56 -0.17 -2.42 15.54
C PRO A 56 -0.52 -0.92 15.49
N LEU A 57 -1.41 -0.44 16.36
CA LEU A 57 -1.74 0.97 16.43
C LEU A 57 -0.53 1.81 16.88
N ALA A 58 0.20 1.38 17.89
CA ALA A 58 1.42 2.04 18.35
C ALA A 58 2.51 2.05 17.26
N ILE A 59 2.72 0.92 16.58
CA ILE A 59 3.71 0.81 15.50
C ILE A 59 3.31 1.71 14.32
N ALA A 60 2.03 1.79 13.95
CA ALA A 60 1.56 2.65 12.88
C ALA A 60 1.65 4.14 13.24
N SER A 61 1.36 4.50 14.50
CA SER A 61 1.31 5.90 14.92
C SER A 61 2.67 6.61 14.82
N VAL A 62 3.77 5.92 15.09
CA VAL A 62 5.12 6.52 15.07
C VAL A 62 5.49 7.05 13.68
N PRO A 63 5.47 6.27 12.59
CA PRO A 63 5.80 6.79 11.26
C PRO A 63 4.73 7.74 10.71
N LEU A 64 3.46 7.58 11.08
CA LEU A 64 2.39 8.51 10.70
C LEU A 64 2.62 9.89 11.33
N LEU A 65 2.88 9.95 12.63
CA LEU A 65 3.23 11.20 13.32
C LEU A 65 4.55 11.76 12.81
N GLY A 66 5.55 10.91 12.57
CA GLY A 66 6.82 11.31 11.99
C GLY A 66 6.63 11.99 10.63
N THR A 67 5.78 11.47 9.76
CA THR A 67 5.47 12.07 8.46
C THR A 67 4.78 13.42 8.61
N LEU A 68 3.85 13.55 9.56
CA LEU A 68 3.16 14.83 9.84
C LEU A 68 4.10 15.89 10.40
N LEU A 69 5.03 15.50 11.28
CA LEU A 69 5.94 16.44 11.96
C LEU A 69 7.12 16.87 11.07
N THR A 70 7.60 15.98 10.22
CA THR A 70 8.81 16.24 9.42
C THR A 70 8.51 16.60 7.97
N LEU A 71 7.24 16.51 7.52
CA LEU A 71 6.87 16.57 6.10
C LEU A 71 7.75 15.63 5.26
N ALA A 72 8.30 14.60 5.90
CA ALA A 72 9.06 13.56 5.23
C ALA A 72 8.09 12.80 4.33
N GLY A 73 8.39 12.76 3.04
CA GLY A 73 7.52 12.17 2.04
C GLY A 73 7.16 10.70 2.30
N ASP A 74 6.74 10.02 1.26
CA ASP A 74 6.22 8.66 1.19
C ASP A 74 7.05 7.57 1.88
N ARG A 75 8.39 7.76 2.00
CA ARG A 75 9.30 6.76 2.60
C ARG A 75 8.99 6.43 4.06
N ALA A 76 8.59 7.43 4.85
CA ALA A 76 8.24 7.19 6.24
C ALA A 76 6.92 6.41 6.35
N LEU A 77 5.99 6.62 5.42
CA LEU A 77 4.72 5.90 5.36
C LEU A 77 4.90 4.41 5.03
N LEU A 78 5.96 4.03 4.29
CA LEU A 78 6.28 2.62 4.04
C LEU A 78 6.41 1.81 5.32
N LEU A 79 6.97 2.40 6.37
CA LEU A 79 7.12 1.75 7.67
C LEU A 79 5.78 1.54 8.40
N ALA A 80 4.76 2.36 8.08
CA ALA A 80 3.42 2.21 8.64
C ALA A 80 2.60 1.11 7.97
N LEU A 81 2.89 0.77 6.71
CA LEU A 81 2.06 -0.14 5.90
C LEU A 81 1.83 -1.52 6.54
N PRO A 82 2.84 -2.23 7.09
CA PRO A 82 2.61 -3.53 7.71
C PRO A 82 1.66 -3.45 8.91
N ALA A 83 1.79 -2.41 9.73
CA ALA A 83 0.94 -2.21 10.89
C ALA A 83 -0.49 -1.78 10.48
N LEU A 84 -0.64 -0.95 9.45
CA LEU A 84 -1.93 -0.59 8.87
C LEU A 84 -2.61 -1.82 8.24
N ALA A 85 -1.85 -2.69 7.56
CA ALA A 85 -2.38 -3.94 7.02
C ALA A 85 -2.88 -4.89 8.11
N ALA A 86 -2.14 -5.00 9.23
CA ALA A 86 -2.58 -5.78 10.39
C ALA A 86 -3.87 -5.22 11.00
N LEU A 87 -3.96 -3.89 11.17
CA LEU A 87 -5.19 -3.24 11.64
C LEU A 87 -6.37 -3.43 10.66
N ALA A 88 -6.11 -3.31 9.36
CA ALA A 88 -7.13 -3.54 8.33
C ALA A 88 -7.65 -4.98 8.34
N ALA A 89 -6.77 -5.97 8.58
CA ALA A 89 -7.15 -7.38 8.68
C ALA A 89 -8.13 -7.65 9.83
N LEU A 90 -8.05 -6.89 10.92
CA LEU A 90 -8.99 -6.99 12.06
C LEU A 90 -10.40 -6.48 11.73
N ALA A 91 -10.60 -5.78 10.60
CA ALA A 91 -11.91 -5.41 10.10
C ALA A 91 -12.65 -6.61 9.49
N LEU A 92 -11.94 -7.53 8.84
CA LEU A 92 -12.51 -8.60 8.02
C LEU A 92 -13.55 -9.47 8.77
N PRO A 93 -13.30 -9.92 10.02
CA PRO A 93 -14.27 -10.73 10.75
C PRO A 93 -15.56 -9.98 11.13
N THR A 94 -15.55 -8.65 11.05
CA THR A 94 -16.69 -7.81 11.44
C THR A 94 -17.62 -7.48 10.27
N PHE A 95 -17.24 -7.84 9.06
CA PHE A 95 -18.04 -7.56 7.87
C PHE A 95 -19.16 -8.59 7.66
N SER A 96 -20.24 -8.12 7.05
CA SER A 96 -21.29 -9.01 6.57
C SER A 96 -20.75 -9.89 5.43
N ARG A 97 -21.38 -11.05 5.23
CA ARG A 97 -20.98 -12.02 4.19
C ARG A 97 -20.95 -11.38 2.79
N SER A 98 -21.88 -10.48 2.48
CA SER A 98 -21.94 -9.77 1.20
C SER A 98 -20.74 -8.81 1.00
N VAL A 99 -20.34 -8.10 2.06
CA VAL A 99 -19.20 -7.19 2.01
C VAL A 99 -17.90 -7.99 1.87
N SER A 100 -17.76 -9.09 2.59
CA SER A 100 -16.61 -9.97 2.46
C SER A 100 -16.48 -10.52 1.03
N ALA A 101 -17.57 -10.99 0.43
CA ALA A 101 -17.58 -11.46 -0.95
C ALA A 101 -17.18 -10.36 -1.95
N LEU A 102 -17.64 -9.12 -1.73
CA LEU A 102 -17.25 -7.98 -2.58
C LEU A 102 -15.74 -7.69 -2.47
N ILE A 103 -15.20 -7.73 -1.25
CA ILE A 103 -13.76 -7.53 -1.00
C ILE A 103 -12.95 -8.65 -1.68
N ASP A 104 -13.38 -9.90 -1.58
CA ASP A 104 -12.73 -11.04 -2.21
C ASP A 104 -12.69 -10.88 -3.74
N TRP A 105 -13.83 -10.54 -4.36
CA TRP A 105 -13.91 -10.27 -5.78
C TRP A 105 -13.02 -9.11 -6.22
N PHE A 106 -13.06 -8.00 -5.48
CA PHE A 106 -12.19 -6.85 -5.75
C PHE A 106 -10.72 -7.23 -5.66
N THR A 107 -10.34 -7.95 -4.61
CA THR A 107 -8.96 -8.41 -4.39
C THR A 107 -8.49 -9.29 -5.55
N VAL A 108 -9.33 -10.22 -5.97
CA VAL A 108 -9.05 -11.09 -7.12
C VAL A 108 -8.82 -10.29 -8.40
N LEU A 109 -9.76 -9.41 -8.74
CA LEU A 109 -9.66 -8.62 -9.97
C LEU A 109 -8.46 -7.67 -9.92
N PHE A 110 -8.27 -7.01 -8.80
CA PHE A 110 -7.19 -6.03 -8.61
C PHE A 110 -5.80 -6.69 -8.73
N PHE A 111 -5.52 -7.72 -7.93
CA PHE A 111 -4.19 -8.34 -7.96
C PHE A 111 -3.93 -9.12 -9.25
N THR A 112 -4.95 -9.78 -9.81
CA THR A 112 -4.79 -10.46 -11.10
C THR A 112 -4.57 -9.45 -12.23
N GLY A 113 -5.34 -8.37 -12.26
CA GLY A 113 -5.18 -7.30 -13.25
C GLY A 113 -3.81 -6.64 -13.18
N TRP A 114 -3.34 -6.27 -11.98
CA TRP A 114 -2.01 -5.69 -11.81
C TRP A 114 -0.89 -6.67 -12.14
N THR A 115 -1.00 -7.93 -11.75
CA THR A 115 -0.04 -8.96 -12.15
C THR A 115 0.09 -9.05 -13.67
N LEU A 116 -1.05 -9.06 -14.38
CA LEU A 116 -1.06 -9.10 -15.84
C LEU A 116 -0.42 -7.84 -16.43
N VAL A 117 -0.75 -6.65 -15.92
CA VAL A 117 -0.14 -5.38 -16.38
C VAL A 117 1.37 -5.39 -16.16
N ILE A 118 1.85 -5.81 -14.99
CA ILE A 118 3.29 -5.88 -14.69
C ILE A 118 3.99 -6.82 -15.69
N TRP A 119 3.44 -8.01 -15.95
CA TRP A 119 4.04 -8.95 -16.90
C TRP A 119 4.02 -8.43 -18.34
N VAL A 120 2.91 -7.81 -18.77
CA VAL A 120 2.82 -7.23 -20.12
C VAL A 120 3.83 -6.09 -20.29
N VAL A 121 3.94 -5.19 -19.32
CA VAL A 121 4.90 -4.08 -19.38
C VAL A 121 6.33 -4.61 -19.37
N TRP A 122 6.63 -5.56 -18.48
CA TRP A 122 7.96 -6.15 -18.38
C TRP A 122 8.38 -6.86 -19.69
N VAL A 123 7.52 -7.71 -20.24
CA VAL A 123 7.78 -8.37 -21.54
C VAL A 123 7.94 -7.34 -22.65
N ALA A 124 7.12 -6.29 -22.66
CA ALA A 124 7.22 -5.23 -23.66
C ALA A 124 8.54 -4.46 -23.56
N MET A 125 9.07 -4.26 -22.36
CA MET A 125 10.37 -3.62 -22.15
C MET A 125 11.52 -4.49 -22.66
N GLU A 126 11.48 -5.80 -22.42
CA GLU A 126 12.55 -6.73 -22.79
C GLU A 126 12.54 -7.12 -24.29
N THR A 127 11.34 -7.20 -24.87
CA THR A 127 11.17 -7.73 -26.24
C THR A 127 10.70 -6.71 -27.27
N GLY A 128 10.25 -5.53 -26.82
CA GLY A 128 9.61 -4.53 -27.67
C GLY A 128 8.16 -4.87 -28.08
N VAL A 129 7.61 -6.00 -27.59
CA VAL A 129 6.26 -6.47 -27.93
C VAL A 129 5.45 -6.68 -26.65
N PRO A 130 4.26 -6.06 -26.53
CA PRO A 130 3.58 -5.15 -27.49
C PRO A 130 4.24 -3.75 -27.57
N ALA A 131 4.21 -3.16 -28.75
CA ALA A 131 4.91 -1.89 -29.00
C ALA A 131 4.38 -0.69 -28.18
N LYS A 132 3.06 -0.63 -27.91
CA LYS A 132 2.45 0.49 -27.15
C LYS A 132 2.96 0.60 -25.72
N PRO A 133 2.97 -0.45 -24.89
CA PRO A 133 3.57 -0.40 -23.56
C PRO A 133 5.06 -0.02 -23.58
N ALA A 134 5.85 -0.59 -24.49
CA ALA A 134 7.27 -0.27 -24.65
C ALA A 134 7.49 1.23 -24.95
N ALA A 135 6.73 1.79 -25.91
CA ALA A 135 6.80 3.20 -26.25
C ALA A 135 6.37 4.11 -25.09
N ASN A 136 5.38 3.70 -24.30
CA ASN A 136 4.97 4.45 -23.11
C ASN A 136 6.06 4.49 -22.04
N VAL A 137 6.75 3.37 -21.80
CA VAL A 137 7.89 3.34 -20.85
C VAL A 137 9.02 4.25 -21.33
N ALA A 138 9.40 4.15 -22.61
CA ALA A 138 10.44 5.01 -23.19
C ALA A 138 10.10 6.51 -23.07
N ARG A 139 8.81 6.86 -23.20
CA ARG A 139 8.35 8.25 -23.02
C ARG A 139 8.38 8.72 -21.56
N LEU A 140 8.03 7.85 -20.62
CA LEU A 140 7.96 8.19 -19.19
C LEU A 140 9.33 8.20 -18.51
N ALA A 141 10.27 7.42 -19.02
CA ALA A 141 11.64 7.32 -18.52
C ALA A 141 12.65 7.46 -19.69
N PRO A 142 12.86 8.67 -20.21
CA PRO A 142 13.82 8.91 -21.30
C PRO A 142 15.24 8.51 -20.86
N GLY A 143 15.93 7.71 -21.68
CA GLY A 143 17.29 7.24 -21.39
C GLY A 143 17.35 6.03 -20.42
N PHE A 144 16.21 5.43 -20.09
CA PHE A 144 16.18 4.17 -19.36
C PHE A 144 16.35 3.00 -20.35
N ASP A 145 17.49 2.30 -20.21
CA ASP A 145 17.71 1.06 -20.94
C ASP A 145 17.34 -0.11 -20.02
N PRO A 146 16.34 -0.93 -20.40
CA PRO A 146 15.95 -2.08 -19.60
C PRO A 146 17.09 -3.11 -19.61
N VAL A 147 17.56 -3.46 -18.42
CA VAL A 147 18.55 -4.53 -18.22
C VAL A 147 17.86 -5.66 -17.48
N PHE A 148 17.91 -6.86 -18.05
CA PHE A 148 17.34 -8.05 -17.43
C PHE A 148 17.97 -8.33 -16.05
N GLN A 149 17.14 -8.37 -15.02
CA GLN A 149 17.57 -8.62 -13.65
C GLN A 149 16.96 -9.93 -13.13
N TRP A 150 17.79 -10.95 -13.01
CA TRP A 150 17.39 -12.26 -12.47
C TRP A 150 16.67 -12.18 -11.10
N PRO A 151 17.15 -11.42 -10.10
CA PRO A 151 16.47 -11.32 -8.82
C PRO A 151 15.05 -10.75 -8.93
N ALA A 152 14.87 -9.74 -9.78
CA ALA A 152 13.55 -9.14 -10.02
C ALA A 152 12.60 -10.13 -10.71
N PHE A 153 13.09 -10.86 -11.72
CA PHE A 153 12.33 -11.91 -12.40
C PHE A 153 11.88 -13.01 -11.44
N VAL A 154 12.80 -13.54 -10.63
CA VAL A 154 12.50 -14.59 -9.65
C VAL A 154 11.49 -14.09 -8.62
N ALA A 155 11.64 -12.86 -8.11
CA ALA A 155 10.69 -12.27 -7.17
C ALA A 155 9.29 -12.12 -7.77
N ALA A 156 9.18 -11.65 -9.03
CA ALA A 156 7.92 -11.52 -9.73
C ALA A 156 7.25 -12.89 -9.97
N LEU A 157 8.05 -13.90 -10.35
CA LEU A 157 7.56 -15.27 -10.55
C LEU A 157 7.05 -15.87 -9.24
N LEU A 158 7.82 -15.76 -8.15
CA LEU A 158 7.44 -16.24 -6.83
C LEU A 158 6.16 -15.54 -6.33
N GLY A 159 6.05 -14.22 -6.52
CA GLY A 159 4.85 -13.47 -6.18
C GLY A 159 3.62 -13.94 -6.96
N THR A 160 3.77 -14.18 -8.26
CA THR A 160 2.71 -14.70 -9.12
C THR A 160 2.28 -16.10 -8.71
N LEU A 161 3.25 -16.99 -8.42
CA LEU A 161 2.97 -18.36 -7.94
C LEU A 161 2.30 -18.35 -6.57
N ALA A 162 2.77 -17.51 -5.64
CA ALA A 162 2.16 -17.36 -4.32
C ALA A 162 0.70 -16.90 -4.45
N TRP A 163 0.43 -15.89 -5.31
CA TRP A 163 -0.92 -15.44 -5.59
C TRP A 163 -1.81 -16.56 -6.15
N TRP A 164 -1.31 -17.31 -7.10
CA TRP A 164 -2.05 -18.41 -7.71
C TRP A 164 -2.34 -19.54 -6.72
N LEU A 165 -1.39 -19.87 -5.82
CA LEU A 165 -1.57 -20.87 -4.76
C LEU A 165 -2.61 -20.41 -3.72
N LEU A 166 -2.51 -19.14 -3.26
CA LEU A 166 -3.47 -18.57 -2.30
C LEU A 166 -4.92 -18.58 -2.82
N ARG A 167 -5.11 -18.51 -4.13
CA ARG A 167 -6.43 -18.61 -4.73
C ARG A 167 -7.02 -20.03 -4.80
N ARG A 168 -6.20 -21.06 -4.65
CA ARG A 168 -6.67 -22.46 -4.67
C ARG A 168 -7.09 -23.00 -3.30
N ILE A 169 -6.71 -22.31 -2.25
CA ILE A 169 -7.09 -22.63 -0.86
C ILE A 169 -8.40 -21.92 -0.54
#